data_8990b9e611d84b88a748d59e0e75f49f
#
_entry.id   8990b9e611d84b88a748d59e0e75f49f
#
_cell.length_a   1.000
_cell.length_b   1.000
_cell.length_c   1.000
_cell.angle_alpha   90.00
_cell.angle_beta   90.00
_cell.angle_gamma   90.00
#
_symmetry.space_group_name_H-M   'P 1'
#
loop_
_entity.id
_entity.type
_entity.pdbx_description
1 polymer ?
#
loop_
_entity_poly.entity_id
_entity_poly.type
_entity_poly.pdbx_seq_one_letter_code
_entity_poly.pdbx_strand_id
1 'polypeptide(L)'
;MASNEKDNGNGSSAAIERVPLSANRLLVGFRIPFDVYVKRGNDFVHLFAKWTLFDRRTKEILDEKGIRTVYVEGTPERIEEYLIDQTESEPQSVDPEKYYEYTIKKDTYHSIDRTLLVDRNLFVKNTKINFSIFAMTDLAFEELIQASPEQPKEIPDAVFKTRGDIAIKVSDVPLYQEYLNSVLSSPEIPEEMRQKSRAIVIKENTKILIREVLSNPATAEKMEEIGAAVADIIDSVLHKKVSVYDLMSLKNHDLYTYTHSVNVAVMAIAFGSALGFTRNLIEKLGIGAIMHDVGKCCLPMNVLNKDGRLNSEEFAVMKTHVVEGVKMLDGKKDVPRESLVVVLQHHERLSGRGYPFGLAGDKVKIFGRIASMVDCYDYLITPRPFRYAYTPYMALSLLTKETKETGDFDPDYLKTFIKIIAELV
;
A
#
# COMPACT_ATOMS: atom_id res chain seq x y z
N MET A 1 -48.08 -3.10 45.50
CA MET A 1 -48.24 -1.77 44.87
C MET A 1 -47.04 -1.56 43.98
N ALA A 2 -47.23 -1.67 42.70
CA ALA A 2 -46.17 -1.55 41.69
C ALA A 2 -46.13 -0.09 41.23
N SER A 3 -44.97 0.46 41.16
CA SER A 3 -44.70 1.72 40.44
C SER A 3 -43.76 1.44 39.28
N ASN A 4 -44.31 1.52 38.05
CA ASN A 4 -43.61 1.54 36.78
C ASN A 4 -42.80 2.84 36.66
N GLU A 5 -41.53 2.73 36.55
CA GLU A 5 -40.71 3.79 35.92
C GLU A 5 -40.46 3.41 34.44
N LYS A 6 -41.06 4.19 33.55
CA LYS A 6 -40.77 4.19 32.13
C LYS A 6 -39.47 4.94 31.91
N ASP A 7 -38.45 4.23 31.51
CA ASP A 7 -37.20 4.79 31.04
C ASP A 7 -37.43 5.28 29.57
N ASN A 8 -37.56 6.58 29.43
CA ASN A 8 -37.63 7.27 28.12
C ASN A 8 -36.22 7.52 27.64
N GLY A 9 -35.61 6.52 26.98
CA GLY A 9 -34.41 6.68 26.22
C GLY A 9 -34.64 7.50 24.94
N ASN A 10 -34.57 8.80 25.06
CA ASN A 10 -34.60 9.73 23.92
C ASN A 10 -33.18 9.86 23.34
N GLY A 11 -32.77 8.86 22.57
CA GLY A 11 -31.61 8.97 21.70
C GLY A 11 -31.95 9.89 20.52
N SER A 12 -31.68 11.17 20.63
CA SER A 12 -31.74 12.08 19.50
C SER A 12 -30.70 11.64 18.46
N SER A 13 -31.16 10.94 17.43
CA SER A 13 -30.44 10.79 16.17
C SER A 13 -30.21 12.21 15.63
N ALA A 14 -29.00 12.74 15.77
CA ALA A 14 -28.62 13.98 15.10
C ALA A 14 -28.93 13.79 13.61
N ALA A 15 -29.80 14.62 13.06
CA ALA A 15 -30.15 14.61 11.66
C ALA A 15 -28.86 14.82 10.85
N ILE A 16 -28.53 13.85 10.01
CA ILE A 16 -27.37 13.96 9.13
C ILE A 16 -27.64 15.13 8.19
N GLU A 17 -26.86 16.20 8.35
CA GLU A 17 -27.03 17.40 7.53
C GLU A 17 -26.36 17.18 6.16
N ARG A 18 -27.09 17.51 5.09
CA ARG A 18 -26.60 17.45 3.71
C ARG A 18 -26.29 18.86 3.22
N VAL A 19 -24.99 19.12 3.10
CA VAL A 19 -24.46 20.44 2.72
C VAL A 19 -24.36 20.54 1.21
N PRO A 20 -24.88 21.60 0.57
CA PRO A 20 -24.74 21.81 -0.87
C PRO A 20 -23.29 22.18 -1.22
N LEU A 21 -22.78 21.54 -2.27
CA LEU A 21 -21.44 21.77 -2.82
C LEU A 21 -21.52 21.94 -4.33
N SER A 22 -20.80 22.91 -4.90
CA SER A 22 -20.66 23.01 -6.35
C SER A 22 -19.93 21.80 -6.91
N ALA A 23 -20.48 21.16 -7.92
CA ALA A 23 -19.88 19.99 -8.57
C ALA A 23 -18.47 20.29 -9.14
N ASN A 24 -18.21 21.57 -9.49
CA ASN A 24 -16.90 22.01 -9.97
C ASN A 24 -15.82 22.06 -8.87
N ARG A 25 -16.20 22.01 -7.60
CA ARG A 25 -15.28 21.91 -6.46
C ARG A 25 -14.84 20.47 -6.21
N LEU A 26 -15.50 19.48 -6.84
CA LEU A 26 -15.03 18.09 -6.84
C LEU A 26 -13.90 17.96 -7.86
N LEU A 27 -12.72 17.64 -7.38
CA LEU A 27 -11.53 17.59 -8.23
C LEU A 27 -11.37 16.21 -8.87
N VAL A 28 -11.15 16.20 -10.18
CA VAL A 28 -10.92 14.98 -10.96
C VAL A 28 -9.64 14.29 -10.51
N GLY A 29 -9.73 13.00 -10.32
CA GLY A 29 -8.62 12.19 -9.82
C GLY A 29 -8.68 11.98 -8.30
N PHE A 30 -9.68 12.51 -7.59
CA PHE A 30 -9.78 12.52 -6.15
C PHE A 30 -10.87 11.58 -5.61
N ARG A 31 -10.59 10.88 -4.49
CA ARG A 31 -11.61 10.12 -3.76
C ARG A 31 -12.37 11.08 -2.85
N ILE A 32 -13.67 11.07 -2.98
CA ILE A 32 -14.56 11.94 -2.21
C ILE A 32 -14.78 11.32 -0.83
N PRO A 33 -14.39 11.98 0.29
CA PRO A 33 -14.44 11.40 1.64
C PRO A 33 -15.82 11.39 2.28
N PHE A 34 -16.87 11.62 1.50
CA PHE A 34 -18.26 11.67 1.96
C PHE A 34 -19.21 11.11 0.90
N ASP A 35 -20.40 10.70 1.31
CA ASP A 35 -21.46 10.32 0.41
C ASP A 35 -21.97 11.55 -0.33
N VAL A 36 -22.17 11.39 -1.65
CA VAL A 36 -22.60 12.48 -2.54
C VAL A 36 -23.99 12.18 -3.08
N TYR A 37 -24.86 13.18 -3.00
CA TYR A 37 -26.24 13.12 -3.42
C TYR A 37 -26.57 14.20 -4.43
N VAL A 38 -27.60 13.98 -5.22
CA VAL A 38 -28.23 15.00 -6.05
C VAL A 38 -29.68 15.19 -5.58
N LYS A 39 -30.14 16.44 -5.54
CA LYS A 39 -31.53 16.75 -5.18
C LYS A 39 -32.44 16.63 -6.40
N ARG A 40 -33.51 15.84 -6.28
CA ARG A 40 -34.57 15.72 -7.27
C ARG A 40 -35.93 16.03 -6.60
N GLY A 41 -36.46 17.23 -6.85
CA GLY A 41 -37.63 17.70 -6.13
C GLY A 41 -37.34 17.87 -4.64
N ASN A 42 -38.04 17.18 -3.77
CA ASN A 42 -37.81 17.15 -2.32
C ASN A 42 -36.91 16.03 -1.86
N ASP A 43 -36.54 15.08 -2.74
CA ASP A 43 -35.77 13.89 -2.39
C ASP A 43 -34.28 14.04 -2.74
N PHE A 44 -33.43 13.34 -1.98
CA PHE A 44 -32.01 13.21 -2.25
C PHE A 44 -31.72 11.81 -2.82
N VAL A 45 -31.19 11.77 -4.02
CA VAL A 45 -30.75 10.55 -4.69
C VAL A 45 -29.25 10.38 -4.48
N HIS A 46 -28.86 9.26 -3.89
CA HIS A 46 -27.45 8.91 -3.70
C HIS A 46 -26.76 8.79 -5.06
N LEU A 47 -25.64 9.47 -5.23
CA LEU A 47 -24.91 9.54 -6.50
C LEU A 47 -23.60 8.77 -6.44
N PHE A 48 -22.81 9.01 -5.39
CA PHE A 48 -21.53 8.33 -5.14
C PHE A 48 -21.41 8.00 -3.66
N ALA A 49 -20.92 6.80 -3.38
CA ALA A 49 -20.55 6.42 -2.02
C ALA A 49 -19.29 7.15 -1.56
N LYS A 50 -19.17 7.33 -0.27
CA LYS A 50 -17.96 7.80 0.39
C LYS A 50 -16.74 7.02 -0.13
N TRP A 51 -15.65 7.75 -0.45
CA TRP A 51 -14.41 7.23 -1.01
C TRP A 51 -14.44 6.82 -2.49
N THR A 52 -15.53 7.09 -3.20
CA THR A 52 -15.55 6.93 -4.66
C THR A 52 -14.52 7.84 -5.32
N LEU A 53 -13.75 7.28 -6.26
CA LEU A 53 -12.85 8.06 -7.10
C LEU A 53 -13.67 8.95 -8.05
N PHE A 54 -13.50 10.26 -7.94
CA PHE A 54 -14.11 11.21 -8.87
C PHE A 54 -13.22 11.34 -10.11
N ASP A 55 -13.44 10.48 -11.09
CA ASP A 55 -12.65 10.43 -12.31
C ASP A 55 -13.18 11.42 -13.37
N ARG A 56 -12.41 11.56 -14.46
CA ARG A 56 -12.75 12.45 -15.58
C ARG A 56 -14.09 12.09 -16.21
N ARG A 57 -14.39 10.79 -16.33
CA ARG A 57 -15.64 10.29 -16.89
C ARG A 57 -16.83 10.63 -16.01
N THR A 58 -16.68 10.53 -14.71
CA THR A 58 -17.69 10.92 -13.74
C THR A 58 -18.01 12.42 -13.83
N LYS A 59 -16.98 13.26 -14.00
CA LYS A 59 -17.15 14.70 -14.24
C LYS A 59 -17.92 14.98 -15.53
N GLU A 60 -17.52 14.33 -16.63
CA GLU A 60 -18.18 14.47 -17.92
C GLU A 60 -19.67 14.07 -17.82
N ILE A 61 -20.01 13.01 -17.09
CA ILE A 61 -21.41 12.60 -16.85
C ILE A 61 -22.20 13.67 -16.06
N LEU A 62 -21.59 14.29 -15.05
CA LEU A 62 -22.25 15.39 -14.32
C LEU A 62 -22.48 16.59 -15.21
N ASP A 63 -21.51 16.96 -16.03
CA ASP A 63 -21.59 18.09 -16.96
C ASP A 63 -22.64 17.82 -18.05
N GLU A 64 -22.67 16.63 -18.66
CA GLU A 64 -23.69 16.21 -19.64
C GLU A 64 -25.11 16.22 -19.07
N LYS A 65 -25.27 15.83 -17.80
CA LYS A 65 -26.57 15.83 -17.11
C LYS A 65 -26.91 17.20 -16.52
N GLY A 66 -26.07 18.21 -16.68
CA GLY A 66 -26.28 19.57 -16.15
C GLY A 66 -26.30 19.64 -14.62
N ILE A 67 -25.66 18.67 -13.93
CA ILE A 67 -25.61 18.63 -12.45
C ILE A 67 -24.51 19.58 -12.00
N ARG A 68 -24.90 20.78 -11.58
CA ARG A 68 -23.99 21.83 -11.11
C ARG A 68 -23.84 21.86 -9.58
N THR A 69 -24.81 21.30 -8.85
CA THR A 69 -24.82 21.24 -7.39
C THR A 69 -25.01 19.81 -6.94
N VAL A 70 -24.15 19.34 -6.06
CA VAL A 70 -24.27 18.08 -5.34
C VAL A 70 -24.44 18.37 -3.85
N TYR A 71 -24.87 17.38 -3.10
CA TYR A 71 -25.05 17.47 -1.66
C TYR A 71 -24.18 16.40 -1.00
N VAL A 72 -23.51 16.77 0.07
CA VAL A 72 -22.56 15.90 0.76
C VAL A 72 -22.93 15.76 2.23
N GLU A 73 -22.76 14.55 2.78
CA GLU A 73 -23.00 14.32 4.20
C GLU A 73 -21.75 14.69 5.01
N GLY A 74 -21.88 15.68 5.87
CA GLY A 74 -20.79 16.15 6.74
C GLY A 74 -21.06 17.53 7.30
N THR A 75 -20.13 18.01 8.15
CA THR A 75 -20.20 19.40 8.61
C THR A 75 -19.53 20.32 7.60
N PRO A 76 -19.98 21.58 7.47
CA PRO A 76 -19.36 22.57 6.57
C PRO A 76 -17.85 22.69 6.77
N GLU A 77 -17.38 22.66 8.04
CA GLU A 77 -15.97 22.79 8.40
C GLU A 77 -15.15 21.63 7.82
N ARG A 78 -15.66 20.40 7.93
CA ARG A 78 -14.98 19.19 7.44
C ARG A 78 -14.93 19.14 5.91
N ILE A 79 -15.93 19.72 5.25
CA ILE A 79 -15.99 19.81 3.78
C ILE A 79 -15.03 20.90 3.30
N GLU A 80 -14.98 22.06 3.96
CA GLU A 80 -14.03 23.10 3.64
C GLU A 80 -12.58 22.66 3.90
N GLU A 81 -12.31 21.98 4.99
CA GLU A 81 -10.99 21.39 5.29
C GLU A 81 -10.52 20.47 4.15
N TYR A 82 -11.40 19.60 3.65
CA TYR A 82 -11.12 18.75 2.49
C TYR A 82 -10.81 19.56 1.23
N LEU A 83 -11.52 20.68 1.01
CA LEU A 83 -11.36 21.51 -0.17
C LEU A 83 -10.13 22.41 -0.10
N ILE A 84 -9.75 22.87 1.09
CA ILE A 84 -8.56 23.70 1.33
C ILE A 84 -7.30 22.87 1.20
N ASP A 85 -7.28 21.67 1.77
CA ASP A 85 -6.13 20.73 1.73
C ASP A 85 -5.74 20.36 0.28
N GLN A 86 -6.64 20.61 -0.69
CA GLN A 86 -6.43 20.31 -2.10
C GLN A 86 -6.04 21.53 -2.96
N THR A 87 -6.34 22.74 -2.53
CA THR A 87 -6.05 23.96 -3.28
C THR A 87 -4.71 24.60 -2.90
N GLU A 88 -4.15 24.26 -1.75
CA GLU A 88 -2.87 24.76 -1.26
C GLU A 88 -1.66 23.89 -1.63
N SER A 89 -1.79 22.93 -2.52
CA SER A 89 -0.72 22.03 -2.89
C SER A 89 0.24 22.61 -3.93
N GLU A 90 0.93 23.69 -3.63
CA GLU A 90 2.36 23.71 -3.92
C GLU A 90 3.04 22.72 -2.97
N PRO A 91 4.01 21.89 -3.45
CA PRO A 91 4.67 20.92 -2.59
C PRO A 91 5.38 21.61 -1.44
N GLN A 92 4.68 21.72 -0.31
CA GLN A 92 5.29 22.16 0.94
C GLN A 92 6.34 21.12 1.33
N SER A 93 7.40 21.55 2.01
CA SER A 93 8.45 20.66 2.50
C SER A 93 7.86 19.44 3.20
N VAL A 94 8.36 18.26 2.88
CA VAL A 94 7.95 17.03 3.55
C VAL A 94 8.52 17.10 4.96
N ASP A 95 7.77 17.65 5.89
CA ASP A 95 8.09 17.57 7.30
C ASP A 95 8.09 16.07 7.67
N PRO A 96 9.17 15.51 8.20
CA PRO A 96 9.21 14.11 8.58
C PRO A 96 8.06 13.73 9.53
N GLU A 97 7.64 14.63 10.42
CA GLU A 97 6.48 14.40 11.28
C GLU A 97 5.17 14.37 10.47
N LYS A 98 5.01 15.24 9.48
CA LYS A 98 3.86 15.21 8.56
C LYS A 98 3.90 14.02 7.61
N TYR A 99 5.08 13.54 7.25
CA TYR A 99 5.29 12.37 6.40
C TYR A 99 4.70 11.09 7.02
N TYR A 100 4.77 10.95 8.35
CA TYR A 100 4.27 9.78 9.07
C TYR A 100 2.94 10.02 9.81
N GLU A 101 2.36 11.22 9.75
CA GLU A 101 1.07 11.52 10.35
C GLU A 101 -0.13 10.79 9.70
N TYR A 102 0.06 10.20 8.50
CA TYR A 102 -1.01 9.53 7.79
C TYR A 102 -1.04 8.05 8.12
N THR A 103 -1.98 7.69 8.92
CA THR A 103 -2.29 6.34 9.34
C THR A 103 -2.71 5.46 8.17
N ILE A 104 -2.29 4.23 8.23
CA ILE A 104 -2.89 3.13 7.48
C ILE A 104 -4.37 3.10 7.85
N LYS A 105 -5.24 3.47 6.91
CA LYS A 105 -6.67 3.26 7.10
C LYS A 105 -6.91 1.77 7.21
N LYS A 106 -7.81 1.39 8.15
CA LYS A 106 -8.42 0.08 8.19
C LYS A 106 -8.24 -0.60 6.84
N ASP A 107 -7.26 -1.47 6.73
CA ASP A 107 -7.53 -2.70 6.06
C ASP A 107 -8.86 -3.12 6.64
N THR A 108 -9.89 -3.23 5.84
CA THR A 108 -11.23 -3.60 6.28
C THR A 108 -11.17 -5.02 6.80
N TYR A 109 -10.45 -5.21 7.91
CA TYR A 109 -10.13 -6.50 8.53
C TYR A 109 -11.35 -7.21 9.11
N HIS A 110 -12.49 -6.50 9.27
CA HIS A 110 -13.61 -7.06 10.03
C HIS A 110 -14.72 -7.75 9.24
N SER A 111 -14.77 -7.65 7.90
CA SER A 111 -15.65 -8.49 7.09
C SER A 111 -14.93 -9.32 6.03
N ILE A 112 -13.63 -9.05 5.83
CA ILE A 112 -12.75 -9.64 4.82
C ILE A 112 -11.62 -10.46 5.46
N ASP A 113 -11.72 -10.78 6.73
CA ASP A 113 -10.72 -11.53 7.52
C ASP A 113 -10.28 -12.89 6.92
N ARG A 114 -10.84 -13.25 5.77
CA ARG A 114 -10.62 -14.53 5.10
C ARG A 114 -10.33 -14.44 3.61
N THR A 115 -10.05 -13.25 3.08
CA THR A 115 -9.72 -13.09 1.67
C THR A 115 -8.37 -12.41 1.45
N LEU A 116 -7.73 -12.74 0.32
CA LEU A 116 -6.49 -12.16 -0.16
C LEU A 116 -6.74 -11.56 -1.54
N LEU A 117 -6.43 -10.28 -1.72
CA LEU A 117 -6.41 -9.65 -3.04
C LEU A 117 -5.24 -10.18 -3.85
N VAL A 118 -5.50 -10.54 -5.09
CA VAL A 118 -4.54 -11.12 -6.01
C VAL A 118 -4.52 -10.39 -7.34
N ASP A 119 -3.38 -10.45 -8.04
CA ASP A 119 -3.27 -9.80 -9.34
C ASP A 119 -4.02 -10.57 -10.42
N ARG A 120 -4.98 -9.88 -11.05
CA ARG A 120 -5.77 -10.42 -12.16
C ARG A 120 -4.92 -10.92 -13.34
N ASN A 121 -3.79 -10.28 -13.59
CA ASN A 121 -2.92 -10.62 -14.72
C ASN A 121 -2.21 -11.96 -14.56
N LEU A 122 -2.29 -12.57 -13.37
CA LEU A 122 -1.76 -13.91 -13.12
C LEU A 122 -2.71 -15.02 -13.57
N PHE A 123 -3.97 -14.70 -13.82
CA PHE A 123 -4.91 -15.67 -14.34
C PHE A 123 -4.76 -15.82 -15.85
N VAL A 124 -4.67 -17.06 -16.30
CA VAL A 124 -4.53 -17.40 -17.73
C VAL A 124 -5.85 -17.96 -18.24
N LYS A 125 -6.34 -17.42 -19.37
CA LYS A 125 -7.56 -17.91 -20.00
C LYS A 125 -7.43 -19.41 -20.35
N ASN A 126 -8.55 -20.11 -20.26
CA ASN A 126 -8.64 -21.53 -20.59
C ASN A 126 -7.81 -22.45 -19.64
N THR A 127 -7.34 -21.94 -18.52
CA THR A 127 -6.75 -22.76 -17.46
C THR A 127 -7.78 -23.12 -16.40
N LYS A 128 -7.57 -24.25 -15.72
CA LYS A 128 -8.43 -24.68 -14.62
C LYS A 128 -7.82 -24.30 -13.29
N ILE A 129 -8.68 -23.92 -12.36
CA ILE A 129 -8.36 -23.65 -10.98
C ILE A 129 -9.16 -24.55 -10.04
N ASN A 130 -8.62 -24.78 -8.87
CA ASN A 130 -9.21 -25.62 -7.81
C ASN A 130 -9.53 -24.83 -6.54
N PHE A 131 -9.69 -23.49 -6.68
CA PHE A 131 -10.06 -22.55 -5.62
C PHE A 131 -11.05 -21.52 -6.15
N SER A 132 -11.81 -20.89 -5.25
CA SER A 132 -12.81 -19.88 -5.62
C SER A 132 -12.18 -18.50 -5.86
N ILE A 133 -12.75 -17.75 -6.81
CA ILE A 133 -12.37 -16.35 -7.10
C ILE A 133 -13.56 -15.44 -6.85
N PHE A 134 -13.28 -14.30 -6.26
CA PHE A 134 -14.26 -13.26 -5.94
C PHE A 134 -13.87 -11.95 -6.62
N ALA A 135 -14.87 -11.14 -6.97
CA ALA A 135 -14.70 -9.74 -7.30
C ALA A 135 -15.05 -8.88 -6.10
N MET A 136 -14.19 -7.93 -5.78
CA MET A 136 -14.45 -6.92 -4.76
C MET A 136 -14.64 -5.58 -5.43
N THR A 137 -15.76 -4.93 -5.16
CA THR A 137 -16.04 -3.55 -5.54
C THR A 137 -16.39 -2.76 -4.29
N ASP A 138 -16.42 -1.44 -4.38
CA ASP A 138 -16.83 -0.57 -3.26
C ASP A 138 -18.23 -0.89 -2.73
N LEU A 139 -19.04 -1.64 -3.50
CA LEU A 139 -20.45 -1.90 -3.22
C LEU A 139 -20.79 -3.38 -3.04
N ALA A 140 -19.93 -4.31 -3.46
CA ALA A 140 -20.27 -5.73 -3.49
C ALA A 140 -19.02 -6.63 -3.39
N PHE A 141 -19.22 -7.76 -2.74
CA PHE A 141 -18.33 -8.91 -2.78
C PHE A 141 -19.07 -10.02 -3.52
N GLU A 142 -18.65 -10.32 -4.75
CA GLU A 142 -19.33 -11.23 -5.66
C GLU A 142 -18.46 -12.45 -5.94
N GLU A 143 -19.00 -13.65 -5.83
CA GLU A 143 -18.32 -14.88 -6.21
C GLU A 143 -18.37 -15.04 -7.74
N LEU A 144 -17.22 -14.88 -8.40
CA LEU A 144 -17.12 -15.02 -9.86
C LEU A 144 -17.05 -16.49 -10.29
N ILE A 145 -16.44 -17.34 -9.47
CA ILE A 145 -16.34 -18.78 -9.71
C ILE A 145 -16.16 -19.52 -8.36
N GLN A 146 -16.97 -20.53 -8.17
CA GLN A 146 -16.85 -21.48 -7.08
C GLN A 146 -16.17 -22.74 -7.61
N ALA A 147 -14.93 -22.99 -7.19
CA ALA A 147 -14.17 -24.19 -7.53
C ALA A 147 -13.52 -24.77 -6.26
N SER A 148 -13.18 -26.05 -6.33
CA SER A 148 -12.50 -26.78 -5.25
C SER A 148 -11.58 -27.84 -5.85
N PRO A 149 -10.69 -28.47 -5.05
CA PRO A 149 -9.85 -29.57 -5.52
C PRO A 149 -10.64 -30.74 -6.14
N GLU A 150 -11.87 -31.00 -5.62
CA GLU A 150 -12.75 -32.07 -6.10
C GLU A 150 -13.53 -31.65 -7.36
N GLN A 151 -13.68 -30.34 -7.57
CA GLN A 151 -14.41 -29.77 -8.70
C GLN A 151 -13.64 -28.60 -9.32
N PRO A 152 -12.51 -28.86 -9.99
CA PRO A 152 -11.76 -27.81 -10.71
C PRO A 152 -12.62 -27.23 -11.83
N LYS A 153 -12.55 -25.92 -12.02
CA LYS A 153 -13.29 -25.21 -13.06
C LYS A 153 -12.39 -24.32 -13.91
N GLU A 154 -12.77 -24.16 -15.16
CA GLU A 154 -12.09 -23.21 -16.05
C GLU A 154 -12.36 -21.76 -15.64
N ILE A 155 -11.36 -20.92 -15.75
CA ILE A 155 -11.44 -19.50 -15.37
C ILE A 155 -12.39 -18.78 -16.32
N PRO A 156 -13.51 -18.22 -15.83
CA PRO A 156 -14.50 -17.55 -16.67
C PRO A 156 -14.00 -16.18 -17.14
N ASP A 157 -14.51 -15.75 -18.28
CA ASP A 157 -14.24 -14.42 -18.85
C ASP A 157 -14.58 -13.27 -17.86
N ALA A 158 -15.50 -13.51 -16.93
CA ALA A 158 -15.88 -12.54 -15.89
C ALA A 158 -14.67 -12.07 -15.05
N VAL A 159 -13.71 -12.96 -14.75
CA VAL A 159 -12.49 -12.62 -14.02
C VAL A 159 -11.69 -11.53 -14.73
N PHE A 160 -11.67 -11.54 -16.07
CA PHE A 160 -10.91 -10.58 -16.88
C PHE A 160 -11.69 -9.30 -17.19
N LYS A 161 -13.01 -9.34 -17.11
CA LYS A 161 -13.89 -8.23 -17.51
C LYS A 161 -14.42 -7.41 -16.33
N THR A 162 -14.42 -7.96 -15.10
CA THR A 162 -14.90 -7.23 -13.92
C THR A 162 -14.06 -5.98 -13.66
N ARG A 163 -14.67 -4.93 -13.13
CA ARG A 163 -13.97 -3.69 -12.72
C ARG A 163 -13.47 -3.74 -11.29
N GLY A 164 -13.97 -4.69 -10.49
CA GLY A 164 -13.56 -4.88 -9.10
C GLY A 164 -12.17 -5.52 -9.00
N ASP A 165 -11.58 -5.41 -7.83
CA ASP A 165 -10.37 -6.16 -7.48
C ASP A 165 -10.68 -7.65 -7.38
N ILE A 166 -9.70 -8.48 -7.69
CA ILE A 166 -9.84 -9.94 -7.62
C ILE A 166 -9.32 -10.42 -6.27
N ALA A 167 -10.10 -11.29 -5.63
CA ALA A 167 -9.75 -11.87 -4.34
C ALA A 167 -9.92 -13.39 -4.34
N ILE A 168 -9.17 -14.07 -3.48
CA ILE A 168 -9.30 -15.48 -3.13
C ILE A 168 -9.49 -15.63 -1.63
N LYS A 169 -9.97 -16.78 -1.16
CA LYS A 169 -9.98 -17.08 0.28
C LYS A 169 -8.57 -17.28 0.80
N VAL A 170 -8.31 -16.86 2.03
CA VAL A 170 -7.00 -17.10 2.69
C VAL A 170 -6.73 -18.60 2.86
N SER A 171 -7.77 -19.39 3.08
CA SER A 171 -7.67 -20.88 3.10
C SER A 171 -7.15 -21.46 1.81
N ASP A 172 -7.35 -20.79 0.69
CA ASP A 172 -7.04 -21.27 -0.66
C ASP A 172 -5.66 -20.80 -1.14
N VAL A 173 -4.93 -20.04 -0.31
CA VAL A 173 -3.57 -19.55 -0.63
C VAL A 173 -2.62 -20.65 -1.08
N PRO A 174 -2.55 -21.83 -0.43
CA PRO A 174 -1.69 -22.91 -0.92
C PRO A 174 -2.04 -23.38 -2.34
N LEU A 175 -3.34 -23.51 -2.64
CA LEU A 175 -3.83 -23.90 -3.97
C LEU A 175 -3.52 -22.81 -5.02
N TYR A 176 -3.63 -21.55 -4.62
CA TYR A 176 -3.25 -20.43 -5.47
C TYR A 176 -1.75 -20.42 -5.77
N GLN A 177 -0.89 -20.69 -4.79
CA GLN A 177 0.56 -20.79 -5.01
C GLN A 177 0.92 -21.94 -5.94
N GLU A 178 0.26 -23.11 -5.81
CA GLU A 178 0.41 -24.23 -6.75
C GLU A 178 0.00 -23.81 -8.17
N TYR A 179 -1.11 -23.10 -8.32
CA TYR A 179 -1.55 -22.55 -9.61
C TYR A 179 -0.48 -21.61 -10.21
N LEU A 180 0.04 -20.66 -9.42
CA LEU A 180 1.09 -19.75 -9.88
C LEU A 180 2.34 -20.49 -10.38
N ASN A 181 2.77 -21.50 -9.67
CA ASN A 181 3.90 -22.34 -10.08
C ASN A 181 3.60 -23.13 -11.37
N SER A 182 2.37 -23.63 -11.53
CA SER A 182 1.93 -24.30 -12.75
C SER A 182 1.93 -23.37 -13.95
N VAL A 183 1.49 -22.12 -13.78
CA VAL A 183 1.52 -21.08 -14.82
C VAL A 183 2.94 -20.81 -15.29
N LEU A 184 3.90 -20.70 -14.37
CA LEU A 184 5.31 -20.47 -14.71
C LEU A 184 5.95 -21.64 -15.44
N SER A 185 5.48 -22.87 -15.19
CA SER A 185 6.00 -24.11 -15.78
C SER A 185 5.32 -24.50 -17.09
N SER A 186 4.22 -23.81 -17.46
CA SER A 186 3.44 -24.17 -18.64
C SER A 186 4.18 -23.86 -19.93
N PRO A 187 4.35 -24.82 -20.84
CA PRO A 187 4.95 -24.59 -22.17
C PRO A 187 4.06 -23.78 -23.11
N GLU A 188 2.76 -23.66 -22.79
CA GLU A 188 1.77 -22.97 -23.63
C GLU A 188 1.86 -21.44 -23.50
N ILE A 189 2.55 -20.96 -22.46
CA ILE A 189 2.71 -19.53 -22.21
C ILE A 189 3.94 -19.01 -22.97
N PRO A 190 3.79 -17.97 -23.82
CA PRO A 190 4.91 -17.35 -24.53
C PRO A 190 5.98 -16.85 -23.55
N GLU A 191 7.26 -16.93 -23.95
CA GLU A 191 8.40 -16.60 -23.07
C GLU A 191 8.31 -15.15 -22.51
N GLU A 192 7.89 -14.19 -23.33
CA GLU A 192 7.71 -12.80 -22.87
C GLU A 192 6.63 -12.69 -21.78
N MET A 193 5.52 -13.42 -21.95
CA MET A 193 4.45 -13.48 -20.96
C MET A 193 4.93 -14.20 -19.68
N ARG A 194 5.75 -15.25 -19.84
CA ARG A 194 6.33 -16.00 -18.73
C ARG A 194 7.25 -15.15 -17.87
N GLN A 195 8.03 -14.26 -18.49
CA GLN A 195 8.90 -13.34 -17.76
C GLN A 195 8.08 -12.31 -16.94
N LYS A 196 7.04 -11.72 -17.53
CA LYS A 196 6.11 -10.85 -16.78
C LYS A 196 5.40 -11.59 -15.65
N SER A 197 4.87 -12.78 -15.94
CA SER A 197 4.22 -13.61 -14.93
C SER A 197 5.16 -14.00 -13.79
N ARG A 198 6.45 -14.26 -14.08
CA ARG A 198 7.46 -14.57 -13.07
C ARG A 198 7.62 -13.42 -12.05
N ALA A 199 7.70 -12.17 -12.54
CA ALA A 199 7.78 -11.01 -11.64
C ALA A 199 6.59 -10.91 -10.72
N ILE A 200 5.39 -11.08 -11.30
CA ILE A 200 4.15 -10.97 -10.57
C ILE A 200 4.05 -12.11 -9.54
N VAL A 201 4.43 -13.34 -9.92
CA VAL A 201 4.43 -14.49 -9.01
C VAL A 201 5.41 -14.30 -7.84
N ILE A 202 6.63 -13.82 -8.11
CA ILE A 202 7.61 -13.53 -7.06
C ILE A 202 7.02 -12.50 -6.09
N LYS A 203 6.43 -11.42 -6.61
CA LYS A 203 5.81 -10.38 -5.80
C LYS A 203 4.63 -10.91 -4.98
N GLU A 204 3.73 -11.69 -5.57
CA GLU A 204 2.58 -12.27 -4.88
C GLU A 204 3.02 -13.24 -3.78
N ASN A 205 3.95 -14.15 -4.05
CA ASN A 205 4.48 -15.06 -3.05
C ASN A 205 5.16 -14.31 -1.90
N THR A 206 5.97 -13.30 -2.22
CA THR A 206 6.62 -12.46 -1.21
C THR A 206 5.60 -11.69 -0.36
N LYS A 207 4.56 -11.15 -0.98
CA LYS A 207 3.46 -10.46 -0.29
C LYS A 207 2.72 -11.39 0.68
N ILE A 208 2.42 -12.62 0.26
CA ILE A 208 1.81 -13.65 1.10
C ILE A 208 2.70 -13.96 2.31
N LEU A 209 3.98 -14.18 2.06
CA LEU A 209 4.96 -14.46 3.11
C LEU A 209 5.08 -13.34 4.13
N ILE A 210 5.16 -12.08 3.68
CA ILE A 210 5.19 -10.92 4.58
C ILE A 210 3.90 -10.84 5.40
N ARG A 211 2.74 -11.08 4.78
CA ARG A 211 1.47 -11.11 5.51
C ARG A 211 1.48 -12.13 6.64
N GLU A 212 1.97 -13.33 6.37
CA GLU A 212 2.05 -14.38 7.40
C GLU A 212 2.98 -13.97 8.55
N VAL A 213 4.14 -13.41 8.22
CA VAL A 213 5.11 -12.93 9.24
C VAL A 213 4.54 -11.79 10.07
N LEU A 214 3.87 -10.82 9.45
CA LEU A 214 3.26 -9.68 10.17
C LEU A 214 2.02 -10.08 10.97
N SER A 215 1.31 -11.13 10.56
CA SER A 215 0.13 -11.63 11.27
C SER A 215 0.47 -12.47 12.50
N ASN A 216 1.67 -13.07 12.54
CA ASN A 216 2.11 -13.91 13.65
C ASN A 216 3.59 -13.68 13.99
N PRO A 217 3.89 -12.88 15.02
CA PRO A 217 5.27 -12.61 15.43
C PRO A 217 6.11 -13.85 15.79
N ALA A 218 5.46 -15.00 16.09
CA ALA A 218 6.16 -16.25 16.35
C ALA A 218 6.76 -16.90 15.10
N THR A 219 6.37 -16.46 13.89
CA THR A 219 6.85 -16.99 12.60
C THR A 219 8.24 -16.49 12.18
N ALA A 220 9.05 -16.04 13.13
CA ALA A 220 10.49 -15.80 12.88
C ALA A 220 11.24 -17.05 12.35
N GLU A 221 10.59 -18.22 12.33
CA GLU A 221 11.05 -19.42 11.64
C GLU A 221 11.01 -19.30 10.10
N LYS A 222 10.27 -18.34 9.55
CA LYS A 222 10.16 -18.07 8.09
C LYS A 222 11.25 -17.20 7.51
N MET A 223 12.32 -16.90 8.26
CA MET A 223 13.42 -16.07 7.74
C MET A 223 14.17 -16.71 6.58
N GLU A 224 14.26 -18.03 6.54
CA GLU A 224 14.83 -18.77 5.40
C GLU A 224 13.98 -18.54 4.12
N GLU A 225 12.65 -18.59 4.23
CA GLU A 225 11.72 -18.32 3.12
C GLU A 225 11.83 -16.87 2.64
N ILE A 226 12.01 -15.89 3.58
CA ILE A 226 12.27 -14.49 3.23
C ILE A 226 13.61 -14.36 2.50
N GLY A 227 14.64 -15.04 2.94
CA GLY A 227 15.93 -15.07 2.25
C GLY A 227 15.80 -15.59 0.82
N ALA A 228 15.03 -16.68 0.62
CA ALA A 228 14.73 -17.22 -0.71
C ALA A 228 13.96 -16.23 -1.59
N ALA A 229 12.92 -15.58 -1.04
CA ALA A 229 12.16 -14.56 -1.77
C ALA A 229 13.04 -13.38 -2.20
N VAL A 230 13.94 -12.92 -1.32
CA VAL A 230 14.92 -11.88 -1.65
C VAL A 230 15.86 -12.34 -2.75
N ALA A 231 16.35 -13.57 -2.72
CA ALA A 231 17.21 -14.13 -3.76
C ALA A 231 16.51 -14.16 -5.12
N ASP A 232 15.23 -14.54 -5.16
CA ASP A 232 14.40 -14.51 -6.39
C ASP A 232 14.23 -13.10 -6.95
N ILE A 233 14.00 -12.11 -6.09
CA ILE A 233 13.94 -10.70 -6.49
C ILE A 233 15.29 -10.25 -7.06
N ILE A 234 16.39 -10.56 -6.39
CA ILE A 234 17.76 -10.24 -6.85
C ILE A 234 18.02 -10.84 -8.22
N ASP A 235 17.72 -12.12 -8.40
CA ASP A 235 17.93 -12.81 -9.67
C ASP A 235 17.08 -12.21 -10.80
N SER A 236 15.89 -11.74 -10.47
CA SER A 236 15.01 -11.08 -11.43
C SER A 236 15.56 -9.69 -11.83
N VAL A 237 16.03 -8.91 -10.86
CA VAL A 237 16.56 -7.55 -11.08
C VAL A 237 17.92 -7.60 -11.78
N LEU A 238 18.87 -8.42 -11.29
CA LEU A 238 20.25 -8.45 -11.82
C LEU A 238 20.33 -9.03 -13.23
N HIS A 239 19.53 -10.02 -13.56
CA HIS A 239 19.55 -10.66 -14.88
C HIS A 239 18.65 -9.95 -15.90
N LYS A 240 18.05 -8.79 -15.54
CA LYS A 240 17.10 -8.06 -16.37
C LYS A 240 15.97 -8.96 -16.92
N LYS A 241 15.65 -10.04 -16.21
CA LYS A 241 14.59 -10.96 -16.59
C LYS A 241 13.22 -10.34 -16.45
N VAL A 242 13.14 -9.27 -15.66
CA VAL A 242 11.93 -8.52 -15.37
C VAL A 242 12.32 -7.06 -15.18
N SER A 243 11.50 -6.15 -15.69
CA SER A 243 11.64 -4.73 -15.39
C SER A 243 11.33 -4.50 -13.90
N VAL A 244 12.14 -3.69 -13.23
CA VAL A 244 11.84 -3.23 -11.86
C VAL A 244 10.47 -2.52 -11.85
N TYR A 245 10.10 -1.86 -12.94
CA TYR A 245 8.77 -1.27 -13.13
C TYR A 245 7.66 -2.33 -13.07
N ASP A 246 7.82 -3.47 -13.73
CA ASP A 246 6.82 -4.55 -13.69
C ASP A 246 6.67 -5.12 -12.27
N LEU A 247 7.78 -5.20 -11.51
CA LEU A 247 7.74 -5.58 -10.09
C LEU A 247 7.02 -4.55 -9.20
N MET A 248 7.06 -3.26 -9.57
CA MET A 248 6.46 -2.18 -8.79
C MET A 248 5.04 -1.80 -9.24
N SER A 249 4.69 -2.00 -10.51
CA SER A 249 3.50 -1.44 -11.15
C SER A 249 2.16 -2.09 -10.74
N LEU A 250 2.18 -3.12 -9.91
CA LEU A 250 0.97 -3.81 -9.47
C LEU A 250 0.21 -2.95 -8.46
N LYS A 251 -0.84 -2.31 -8.93
CA LYS A 251 -1.75 -1.49 -8.14
C LYS A 251 -2.78 -2.38 -7.44
N ASN A 252 -2.55 -2.71 -6.17
CA ASN A 252 -3.57 -3.30 -5.30
C ASN A 252 -3.92 -2.31 -4.20
N HIS A 253 -5.18 -1.87 -4.14
CA HIS A 253 -5.64 -0.82 -3.24
C HIS A 253 -5.66 -1.19 -1.75
N ASP A 254 -5.79 -2.48 -1.39
CA ASP A 254 -6.12 -2.86 -0.02
C ASP A 254 -5.03 -3.59 0.80
N LEU A 255 -3.87 -3.91 0.20
CA LEU A 255 -2.76 -4.56 0.91
C LEU A 255 -1.50 -3.69 0.92
N TYR A 256 -1.71 -2.41 1.19
CA TYR A 256 -0.66 -1.38 1.14
C TYR A 256 0.62 -1.81 1.88
N THR A 257 0.51 -2.26 3.13
CA THR A 257 1.67 -2.58 3.98
C THR A 257 2.55 -3.68 3.36
N TYR A 258 1.95 -4.74 2.84
CA TYR A 258 2.70 -5.86 2.26
C TYR A 258 3.30 -5.51 0.91
N THR A 259 2.53 -4.83 0.06
CA THR A 259 2.99 -4.34 -1.25
C THR A 259 4.11 -3.31 -1.09
N HIS A 260 4.00 -2.41 -0.11
CA HIS A 260 5.02 -1.44 0.26
C HIS A 260 6.35 -2.11 0.62
N SER A 261 6.34 -3.09 1.51
CA SER A 261 7.57 -3.80 1.90
C SER A 261 8.26 -4.48 0.71
N VAL A 262 7.48 -5.07 -0.21
CA VAL A 262 8.04 -5.65 -1.45
C VAL A 262 8.62 -4.56 -2.35
N ASN A 263 7.91 -3.46 -2.57
CA ASN A 263 8.39 -2.35 -3.39
C ASN A 263 9.69 -1.75 -2.84
N VAL A 264 9.73 -1.51 -1.53
CA VAL A 264 10.93 -0.99 -0.84
C VAL A 264 12.10 -1.95 -1.04
N ALA A 265 11.88 -3.26 -0.91
CA ALA A 265 12.93 -4.25 -1.14
C ALA A 265 13.42 -4.28 -2.59
N VAL A 266 12.50 -4.28 -3.57
CA VAL A 266 12.84 -4.25 -5.01
C VAL A 266 13.68 -3.03 -5.35
N MET A 267 13.27 -1.85 -4.89
CA MET A 267 13.99 -0.60 -5.13
C MET A 267 15.34 -0.57 -4.40
N ALA A 268 15.41 -1.05 -3.16
CA ALA A 268 16.65 -1.12 -2.40
C ALA A 268 17.68 -2.07 -3.06
N ILE A 269 17.21 -3.23 -3.56
CA ILE A 269 18.03 -4.19 -4.32
C ILE A 269 18.57 -3.55 -5.61
N ALA A 270 17.69 -2.89 -6.39
CA ALA A 270 18.10 -2.18 -7.60
C ALA A 270 19.12 -1.06 -7.27
N PHE A 271 18.90 -0.35 -6.19
CA PHE A 271 19.79 0.70 -5.73
C PHE A 271 21.16 0.15 -5.29
N GLY A 272 21.18 -0.91 -4.48
CA GLY A 272 22.41 -1.58 -4.09
C GLY A 272 23.21 -2.09 -5.30
N SER A 273 22.51 -2.64 -6.31
CA SER A 273 23.10 -3.08 -7.57
C SER A 273 23.74 -1.90 -8.33
N ALA A 274 23.03 -0.77 -8.46
CA ALA A 274 23.54 0.43 -9.13
C ALA A 274 24.75 1.06 -8.41
N LEU A 275 24.85 0.88 -7.08
CA LEU A 275 26.01 1.27 -6.29
C LEU A 275 27.17 0.28 -6.37
N GLY A 276 27.02 -0.83 -7.11
CA GLY A 276 28.07 -1.85 -7.26
C GLY A 276 28.26 -2.75 -6.04
N PHE A 277 27.22 -2.91 -5.21
CA PHE A 277 27.30 -3.83 -4.07
C PHE A 277 27.45 -5.28 -4.53
N THR A 278 28.18 -6.08 -3.77
CA THR A 278 28.23 -7.52 -3.99
C THR A 278 26.86 -8.14 -3.74
N ARG A 279 26.59 -9.30 -4.36
CA ARG A 279 25.33 -10.05 -4.15
C ARG A 279 25.01 -10.25 -2.66
N ASN A 280 26.00 -10.59 -1.85
CA ASN A 280 25.82 -10.77 -0.40
C ASN A 280 25.38 -9.49 0.32
N LEU A 281 25.90 -8.32 -0.06
CA LEU A 281 25.45 -7.03 0.49
C LEU A 281 24.04 -6.68 0.03
N ILE A 282 23.69 -7.01 -1.23
CA ILE A 282 22.35 -6.79 -1.77
C ILE A 282 21.32 -7.69 -1.05
N GLU A 283 21.67 -8.95 -0.77
CA GLU A 283 20.83 -9.87 0.01
C GLU A 283 20.53 -9.32 1.41
N LYS A 284 21.57 -8.88 2.12
CA LYS A 284 21.42 -8.26 3.45
C LYS A 284 20.54 -7.00 3.42
N LEU A 285 20.74 -6.15 2.40
CA LEU A 285 19.93 -4.95 2.20
C LEU A 285 18.46 -5.32 1.89
N GLY A 286 18.22 -6.30 1.02
CA GLY A 286 16.89 -6.78 0.63
C GLY A 286 16.13 -7.41 1.81
N ILE A 287 16.78 -8.26 2.61
CA ILE A 287 16.17 -8.85 3.82
C ILE A 287 15.76 -7.73 4.78
N GLY A 288 16.65 -6.76 5.04
CA GLY A 288 16.32 -5.63 5.89
C GLY A 288 15.17 -4.80 5.33
N ALA A 289 15.15 -4.57 4.02
CA ALA A 289 14.12 -3.77 3.35
C ALA A 289 12.74 -4.45 3.37
N ILE A 290 12.66 -5.76 3.18
CA ILE A 290 11.41 -6.51 3.34
C ILE A 290 10.88 -6.41 4.77
N MET A 291 11.78 -6.48 5.76
CA MET A 291 11.43 -6.56 7.17
C MET A 291 11.43 -5.22 7.91
N HIS A 292 11.66 -4.09 7.20
CA HIS A 292 11.87 -2.79 7.86
C HIS A 292 10.71 -2.39 8.79
N ASP A 293 9.51 -2.76 8.44
CA ASP A 293 8.26 -2.43 9.13
C ASP A 293 7.71 -3.56 10.02
N VAL A 294 8.44 -4.66 10.20
CA VAL A 294 7.94 -5.84 10.96
C VAL A 294 7.46 -5.49 12.37
N GLY A 295 8.08 -4.54 13.03
CA GLY A 295 7.67 -4.13 14.37
C GLY A 295 6.30 -3.46 14.47
N LYS A 296 5.67 -3.13 13.34
CA LYS A 296 4.28 -2.64 13.32
C LYS A 296 3.29 -3.66 13.89
N CYS A 297 3.58 -4.95 13.80
CA CYS A 297 2.74 -5.99 14.42
C CYS A 297 2.71 -5.94 15.96
N CYS A 298 3.66 -5.25 16.58
CA CYS A 298 3.69 -5.04 18.04
C CYS A 298 2.89 -3.81 18.47
N LEU A 299 2.40 -3.00 17.54
CA LEU A 299 1.71 -1.77 17.89
C LEU A 299 0.22 -1.99 18.20
N PRO A 300 -0.36 -1.16 19.07
CA PRO A 300 -1.80 -1.22 19.34
C PRO A 300 -2.62 -0.96 18.06
N MET A 301 -3.64 -1.79 17.85
CA MET A 301 -4.49 -1.73 16.65
C MET A 301 -5.22 -0.38 16.51
N ASN A 302 -5.56 0.30 17.60
CA ASN A 302 -6.16 1.62 17.57
C ASN A 302 -5.20 2.71 17.05
N VAL A 303 -3.89 2.51 17.17
CA VAL A 303 -2.87 3.39 16.57
C VAL A 303 -2.63 3.00 15.11
N LEU A 304 -2.47 1.70 14.82
CA LEU A 304 -2.26 1.20 13.46
C LEU A 304 -3.42 1.52 12.52
N ASN A 305 -4.65 1.35 13.01
CA ASN A 305 -5.87 1.46 12.22
C ASN A 305 -6.62 2.77 12.45
N LYS A 306 -5.95 3.79 12.97
CA LYS A 306 -6.60 5.07 13.20
C LYS A 306 -7.00 5.75 11.90
N ASP A 307 -8.25 6.16 11.80
CA ASP A 307 -8.71 7.01 10.72
C ASP A 307 -8.27 8.47 10.95
N GLY A 308 -7.38 8.98 10.10
CA GLY A 308 -6.89 10.36 10.16
C GLY A 308 -5.48 10.50 10.74
N ARG A 309 -5.13 11.72 11.16
CA ARG A 309 -3.78 12.03 11.68
C ARG A 309 -3.57 11.45 13.08
N LEU A 310 -2.36 10.93 13.31
CA LEU A 310 -1.90 10.58 14.66
C LEU A 310 -1.64 11.88 15.44
N ASN A 311 -2.09 11.92 16.68
CA ASN A 311 -1.62 12.95 17.60
C ASN A 311 -0.18 12.66 18.06
N SER A 312 0.43 13.58 18.81
CA SER A 312 1.83 13.45 19.24
C SER A 312 2.10 12.19 20.08
N GLU A 313 1.16 11.76 20.90
CA GLU A 313 1.28 10.55 21.73
C GLU A 313 1.18 9.29 20.89
N GLU A 314 0.21 9.22 20.00
CA GLU A 314 0.03 8.12 19.06
C GLU A 314 1.21 8.01 18.09
N PHE A 315 1.75 9.15 17.63
CA PHE A 315 2.94 9.18 16.79
C PHE A 315 4.18 8.69 17.56
N ALA A 316 4.30 9.04 18.86
CA ALA A 316 5.35 8.48 19.71
C ALA A 316 5.25 6.95 19.82
N VAL A 317 4.03 6.41 19.93
CA VAL A 317 3.78 4.96 19.87
C VAL A 317 4.14 4.40 18.51
N MET A 318 3.72 5.04 17.41
CA MET A 318 4.05 4.61 16.05
C MET A 318 5.56 4.48 15.85
N LYS A 319 6.36 5.45 16.33
CA LYS A 319 7.83 5.41 16.20
C LYS A 319 8.48 4.20 16.86
N THR A 320 7.82 3.55 17.83
CA THR A 320 8.39 2.39 18.52
C THR A 320 8.52 1.16 17.64
N HIS A 321 7.79 1.07 16.51
CA HIS A 321 7.90 -0.09 15.60
C HIS A 321 9.34 -0.36 15.14
N VAL A 322 10.15 0.68 14.99
CA VAL A 322 11.54 0.59 14.59
C VAL A 322 12.33 -0.25 15.61
N VAL A 323 12.21 0.08 16.88
CA VAL A 323 12.92 -0.62 17.97
C VAL A 323 12.32 -2.01 18.21
N GLU A 324 10.99 -2.13 18.17
CA GLU A 324 10.30 -3.42 18.31
C GLU A 324 10.67 -4.36 17.16
N GLY A 325 10.78 -3.86 15.93
CA GLY A 325 11.24 -4.66 14.79
C GLY A 325 12.65 -5.21 14.99
N VAL A 326 13.58 -4.41 15.50
CA VAL A 326 14.92 -4.89 15.83
C VAL A 326 14.88 -5.95 16.93
N LYS A 327 14.11 -5.73 18.00
CA LYS A 327 13.96 -6.72 19.09
C LYS A 327 13.43 -8.07 18.59
N MET A 328 12.52 -8.05 17.62
CA MET A 328 11.97 -9.27 17.03
C MET A 328 12.98 -10.04 16.19
N LEU A 329 13.86 -9.34 15.50
CA LEU A 329 14.77 -9.92 14.52
C LEU A 329 16.18 -10.20 15.08
N ASP A 330 16.61 -9.49 16.13
CA ASP A 330 17.96 -9.64 16.67
C ASP A 330 18.17 -11.04 17.26
N GLY A 331 19.33 -11.61 16.93
CA GLY A 331 19.68 -12.98 17.35
C GLY A 331 18.96 -14.11 16.59
N LYS A 332 18.09 -13.83 15.63
CA LYS A 332 17.51 -14.86 14.76
C LYS A 332 18.55 -15.39 13.79
N LYS A 333 18.57 -16.72 13.58
CA LYS A 333 19.61 -17.44 12.84
C LYS A 333 19.86 -16.89 11.43
N ASP A 334 18.78 -16.61 10.70
CA ASP A 334 18.86 -16.24 9.28
C ASP A 334 18.69 -14.74 9.03
N VAL A 335 18.89 -13.91 10.07
CA VAL A 335 18.84 -12.45 9.98
C VAL A 335 20.26 -11.88 10.10
N PRO A 336 20.83 -11.40 8.99
CA PRO A 336 22.13 -10.72 9.04
C PRO A 336 22.07 -9.46 9.92
N ARG A 337 23.11 -9.21 10.72
CA ARG A 337 23.16 -7.98 11.55
C ARG A 337 23.09 -6.71 10.73
N GLU A 338 23.64 -6.70 9.54
CA GLU A 338 23.59 -5.57 8.63
C GLU A 338 22.17 -5.26 8.17
N SER A 339 21.29 -6.27 8.05
CA SER A 339 19.86 -6.09 7.75
C SER A 339 19.13 -5.32 8.85
N LEU A 340 19.56 -5.47 10.12
CA LEU A 340 18.97 -4.72 11.24
C LEU A 340 19.24 -3.22 11.13
N VAL A 341 20.28 -2.80 10.40
CA VAL A 341 20.53 -1.38 10.13
C VAL A 341 19.39 -0.76 9.32
N VAL A 342 18.85 -1.50 8.35
CA VAL A 342 17.70 -1.05 7.57
C VAL A 342 16.50 -0.85 8.49
N VAL A 343 16.17 -1.88 9.28
CA VAL A 343 15.04 -1.84 10.23
C VAL A 343 15.17 -0.67 11.20
N LEU A 344 16.39 -0.43 11.71
CA LEU A 344 16.65 0.58 12.74
C LEU A 344 16.70 2.01 12.20
N GLN A 345 17.11 2.20 10.94
CA GLN A 345 17.50 3.52 10.43
C GLN A 345 16.69 4.00 9.22
N HIS A 346 15.67 3.26 8.75
CA HIS A 346 14.90 3.66 7.58
C HIS A 346 14.12 4.98 7.78
N HIS A 347 13.90 5.38 9.02
CA HIS A 347 13.32 6.68 9.37
C HIS A 347 14.32 7.72 9.85
N GLU A 348 15.61 7.40 9.90
CA GLU A 348 16.64 8.40 10.18
C GLU A 348 16.87 9.31 8.97
N ARG A 349 17.32 10.53 9.23
CA ARG A 349 17.62 11.54 8.22
C ARG A 349 19.03 12.08 8.46
N LEU A 350 19.79 12.35 7.39
CA LEU A 350 21.16 12.88 7.53
C LEU A 350 21.21 14.20 8.28
N SER A 351 20.13 14.99 8.26
CA SER A 351 19.97 16.22 9.02
C SER A 351 19.87 16.00 10.54
N GLY A 352 19.64 14.77 11.01
CA GLY A 352 19.36 14.45 12.41
C GLY A 352 17.89 14.67 12.83
N ARG A 353 17.00 15.01 11.89
CA ARG A 353 15.57 15.22 12.16
C ARG A 353 14.75 13.92 12.13
N GLY A 354 15.40 12.78 11.83
CA GLY A 354 14.78 11.47 11.80
C GLY A 354 14.53 10.87 13.17
N TYR A 355 14.09 9.64 13.21
CA TYR A 355 13.88 8.85 14.43
C TYR A 355 14.31 7.39 14.22
N PRO A 356 14.49 6.57 15.26
CA PRO A 356 14.20 6.83 16.68
C PRO A 356 15.27 7.61 17.44
N PHE A 357 16.50 7.72 16.92
CA PHE A 357 17.64 8.27 17.65
C PHE A 357 18.07 9.67 17.19
N GLY A 358 17.52 10.20 16.08
CA GLY A 358 17.96 11.46 15.49
C GLY A 358 19.42 11.41 15.04
N LEU A 359 19.80 10.33 14.39
CA LEU A 359 21.17 10.16 13.89
C LEU A 359 21.45 11.15 12.77
N ALA A 360 22.63 11.79 12.80
CA ALA A 360 23.02 12.77 11.81
C ALA A 360 24.30 12.36 11.05
N GLY A 361 24.39 12.75 9.78
CA GLY A 361 25.58 12.56 8.94
C GLY A 361 26.04 11.11 8.88
N ASP A 362 27.30 10.85 9.18
CA ASP A 362 27.92 9.51 9.07
C ASP A 362 27.44 8.49 10.11
N LYS A 363 26.65 8.91 11.09
CA LYS A 363 25.98 7.99 12.01
C LYS A 363 24.85 7.21 11.32
N VAL A 364 24.21 7.80 10.30
CA VAL A 364 23.29 7.09 9.43
C VAL A 364 24.09 6.22 8.46
N LYS A 365 24.02 4.91 8.64
CA LYS A 365 24.79 3.94 7.86
C LYS A 365 24.24 3.83 6.43
N ILE A 366 25.06 3.31 5.52
CA ILE A 366 24.75 3.26 4.09
C ILE A 366 23.41 2.57 3.81
N PHE A 367 23.10 1.46 4.47
CA PHE A 367 21.83 0.76 4.34
C PHE A 367 20.65 1.60 4.86
N GLY A 368 20.85 2.34 5.95
CA GLY A 368 19.86 3.28 6.46
C GLY A 368 19.58 4.44 5.48
N ARG A 369 20.64 5.01 4.86
CA ARG A 369 20.49 6.07 3.83
C ARG A 369 19.72 5.60 2.62
N ILE A 370 20.01 4.40 2.12
CA ILE A 370 19.28 3.79 1.01
C ILE A 370 17.82 3.57 1.41
N ALA A 371 17.59 2.89 2.52
CA ALA A 371 16.25 2.53 2.98
C ALA A 371 15.39 3.77 3.22
N SER A 372 15.92 4.81 3.87
CA SER A 372 15.16 6.01 4.17
C SER A 372 14.72 6.78 2.92
N MET A 373 15.52 6.76 1.85
CA MET A 373 15.18 7.39 0.57
C MET A 373 14.15 6.58 -0.20
N VAL A 374 14.33 5.27 -0.27
CA VAL A 374 13.45 4.35 -0.99
C VAL A 374 12.07 4.27 -0.34
N ASP A 375 12.02 4.14 0.98
CA ASP A 375 10.80 4.15 1.78
C ASP A 375 10.01 5.47 1.56
N CYS A 376 10.70 6.60 1.66
CA CYS A 376 10.12 7.90 1.39
C CYS A 376 9.55 7.99 -0.04
N TYR A 377 10.27 7.53 -1.02
CA TYR A 377 9.81 7.54 -2.41
C TYR A 377 8.57 6.66 -2.61
N ASP A 378 8.59 5.40 -2.14
CA ASP A 378 7.43 4.51 -2.27
C ASP A 378 6.21 5.09 -1.54
N TYR A 379 6.42 5.66 -0.36
CA TYR A 379 5.37 6.38 0.34
C TYR A 379 4.74 7.47 -0.54
N LEU A 380 5.53 8.27 -1.24
CA LEU A 380 5.04 9.37 -2.07
C LEU A 380 4.27 8.87 -3.30
N ILE A 381 4.75 7.85 -4.00
CA ILE A 381 4.15 7.36 -5.25
C ILE A 381 2.98 6.39 -5.03
N THR A 382 2.78 5.90 -3.81
CA THR A 382 1.70 4.96 -3.52
C THR A 382 0.45 5.70 -3.08
N PRO A 383 -0.72 5.45 -3.73
CA PRO A 383 -1.98 6.05 -3.32
C PRO A 383 -2.38 5.56 -1.94
N ARG A 384 -2.89 6.46 -1.11
CA ARG A 384 -3.44 6.15 0.22
C ARG A 384 -4.86 6.67 0.32
N PRO A 385 -5.71 6.15 1.22
CA PRO A 385 -7.10 6.59 1.33
C PRO A 385 -7.30 8.09 1.48
N PHE A 386 -6.31 8.81 2.02
CA PHE A 386 -6.36 10.26 2.28
C PHE A 386 -5.35 11.09 1.49
N ARG A 387 -4.59 10.46 0.59
CA ARG A 387 -3.57 11.15 -0.18
C ARG A 387 -3.38 10.53 -1.56
N TYR A 388 -3.25 11.42 -2.58
CA TYR A 388 -2.89 10.99 -3.92
C TYR A 388 -1.46 10.47 -3.97
N ALA A 389 -1.27 9.50 -4.89
CA ALA A 389 0.05 9.19 -5.37
C ALA A 389 0.60 10.41 -6.12
N TYR A 390 1.76 10.88 -5.72
CA TYR A 390 2.53 11.76 -6.56
C TYR A 390 2.99 11.01 -7.82
N THR A 391 3.14 11.73 -8.91
CA THR A 391 3.85 11.14 -10.05
C THR A 391 5.31 10.88 -9.68
N PRO A 392 6.00 9.93 -10.33
CA PRO A 392 7.43 9.72 -10.10
C PRO A 392 8.26 11.01 -10.16
N TYR A 393 7.95 11.89 -11.12
CA TYR A 393 8.60 13.20 -11.25
C TYR A 393 8.37 14.09 -10.03
N MET A 394 7.14 14.21 -9.55
CA MET A 394 6.81 15.04 -8.37
C MET A 394 7.48 14.49 -7.11
N ALA A 395 7.48 13.17 -6.92
CA ALA A 395 8.13 12.53 -5.78
C ALA A 395 9.65 12.80 -5.77
N LEU A 396 10.32 12.63 -6.92
CA LEU A 396 11.75 12.92 -7.06
C LEU A 396 12.06 14.42 -6.88
N SER A 397 11.17 15.29 -7.34
CA SER A 397 11.29 16.75 -7.13
C SER A 397 11.22 17.12 -5.65
N LEU A 398 10.31 16.50 -4.90
CA LEU A 398 10.21 16.65 -3.45
C LEU A 398 11.48 16.17 -2.74
N LEU A 399 11.94 14.94 -3.02
CA LEU A 399 13.18 14.43 -2.44
C LEU A 399 14.38 15.34 -2.76
N THR A 400 14.42 15.91 -3.97
CA THR A 400 15.47 16.86 -4.36
C THR A 400 15.39 18.15 -3.56
N LYS A 401 14.20 18.67 -3.35
CA LYS A 401 13.95 19.87 -2.52
C LYS A 401 14.40 19.61 -1.09
N GLU A 402 13.93 18.53 -0.47
CA GLU A 402 14.32 18.13 0.88
C GLU A 402 15.83 17.98 1.05
N THR A 403 16.50 17.33 0.07
CA THR A 403 17.95 17.19 0.07
C THR A 403 18.66 18.54 0.08
N LYS A 404 18.18 19.51 -0.71
CA LYS A 404 18.79 20.85 -0.83
C LYS A 404 18.51 21.75 0.36
N GLU A 405 17.27 21.76 0.86
CA GLU A 405 16.83 22.72 1.88
C GLU A 405 17.16 22.24 3.28
N THR A 406 17.09 20.95 3.53
CA THR A 406 17.20 20.40 4.88
C THR A 406 18.36 19.44 5.08
N GLY A 407 18.95 18.93 4.01
CA GLY A 407 20.04 17.95 4.07
C GLY A 407 19.58 16.56 4.55
N ASP A 408 18.30 16.21 4.35
CA ASP A 408 17.75 14.95 4.86
C ASP A 408 18.28 13.72 4.16
N PHE A 409 18.60 13.83 2.87
CA PHE A 409 19.09 12.72 2.06
C PHE A 409 20.49 12.99 1.51
N ASP A 410 21.20 11.91 1.15
CA ASP A 410 22.50 11.97 0.53
C ASP A 410 22.38 12.42 -0.94
N PRO A 411 22.99 13.56 -1.35
CA PRO A 411 22.81 14.09 -2.70
C PRO A 411 23.39 13.20 -3.81
N ASP A 412 24.44 12.42 -3.54
CA ASP A 412 25.03 11.51 -4.53
C ASP A 412 24.18 10.25 -4.67
N TYR A 413 23.62 9.77 -3.57
CA TYR A 413 22.66 8.68 -3.61
C TYR A 413 21.37 9.11 -4.32
N LEU A 414 20.88 10.31 -4.07
CA LEU A 414 19.72 10.84 -4.77
C LEU A 414 19.93 10.89 -6.28
N LYS A 415 21.09 11.35 -6.75
CA LYS A 415 21.43 11.35 -8.19
C LYS A 415 21.38 9.93 -8.78
N THR A 416 21.93 8.95 -8.05
CA THR A 416 21.91 7.54 -8.46
C THR A 416 20.47 7.02 -8.49
N PHE A 417 19.67 7.33 -7.48
CA PHE A 417 18.29 6.91 -7.39
C PHE A 417 17.43 7.50 -8.52
N ILE A 418 17.61 8.79 -8.84
CA ILE A 418 16.93 9.45 -9.97
C ILE A 418 17.23 8.70 -11.28
N LYS A 419 18.48 8.28 -11.51
CA LYS A 419 18.84 7.51 -12.72
C LYS A 419 18.11 6.17 -12.78
N ILE A 420 18.08 5.45 -11.65
CA ILE A 420 17.36 4.18 -11.55
C ILE A 420 15.89 4.37 -11.91
N ILE A 421 15.22 5.35 -11.30
CA ILE A 421 13.80 5.61 -11.56
C ILE A 421 13.57 6.07 -13.01
N ALA A 422 14.46 6.90 -13.58
CA ALA A 422 14.35 7.35 -14.98
C ALA A 422 14.52 6.20 -16.00
N GLU A 423 15.25 5.15 -15.67
CA GLU A 423 15.36 3.94 -16.49
C GLU A 423 14.13 3.03 -16.37
N LEU A 424 13.28 3.27 -15.37
CA LEU A 424 12.10 2.47 -15.05
C LEU A 424 10.80 3.07 -15.60
N VAL A 425 10.78 4.36 -15.92
CA VAL A 425 9.62 5.13 -16.41
C VAL A 425 9.76 5.42 -17.91
#